data_52b1661843e5f5454260696474e1c5fe
#
_entry.id   52b1661843e5f5454260696474e1c5fe
#
_cell.length_a   1.000
_cell.length_b   1.000
_cell.length_c   1.000
_cell.angle_alpha   90.00
_cell.angle_beta   90.00
_cell.angle_gamma   90.00
#
_symmetry.space_group_name_H-M   'P 1'
#
loop_
_entity.id
_entity.type
_entity.pdbx_description
1 polymer ?
#
loop_
_entity_poly.entity_id
_entity_poly.type
_entity_poly.pdbx_seq_one_letter_code
_entity_poly.pdbx_strand_id
1 'polypeptide(L)'
;MGASPHIGIAPATGVGGLVVIITAGAGGAGRVIAETFADAGARVLTCDLDGRAVAQFVAERQDIAVLEGDVGEERTVQRVFDEAERRFGPVDVLVNNVGIAGPTAAVEDISTEDWNQSLRANLTSHFLCARRAVPTMKARRSGLIVNISSGSAKVGLPLRLPYVVTKGAILSLTTNLARELGPHGIRVNAILPGAIRGERIQRVIASKAAALGVTAADYERDLLRYVSLRTMVEPEDIAAMIVFLASSSGQRITGQLIGVDGNIEYEA
;
A
#
# COMPACT_ATOMS: atom_id res chain seq x y z
N MET A 1 9.49 -27.88 12.28
CA MET A 1 9.12 -26.56 11.73
C MET A 1 8.98 -25.63 12.93
N GLY A 2 10.04 -24.89 13.25
CA GLY A 2 10.05 -24.00 14.42
C GLY A 2 9.41 -22.66 14.03
N ALA A 3 8.44 -22.20 14.80
CA ALA A 3 7.96 -20.84 14.72
C ALA A 3 9.15 -19.90 14.95
N SER A 4 9.39 -18.97 14.04
CA SER A 4 10.38 -17.91 14.26
C SER A 4 10.02 -17.16 15.54
N PRO A 5 10.99 -16.88 16.42
CA PRO A 5 10.68 -16.10 17.61
C PRO A 5 10.26 -14.70 17.17
N HIS A 6 9.00 -14.35 17.41
CA HIS A 6 8.57 -12.97 17.34
C HIS A 6 9.38 -12.20 18.39
N ILE A 7 10.36 -11.43 17.94
CA ILE A 7 11.00 -10.44 18.79
C ILE A 7 9.89 -9.44 19.10
N GLY A 8 9.41 -9.45 20.36
CA GLY A 8 8.39 -8.52 20.82
C GLY A 8 8.92 -7.08 20.76
N ILE A 9 8.76 -6.45 19.61
CA ILE A 9 8.98 -5.00 19.47
C ILE A 9 7.77 -4.34 20.13
N ALA A 10 8.03 -3.49 21.12
CA ALA A 10 6.98 -2.70 21.76
C ALA A 10 6.19 -1.95 20.65
N PRO A 11 4.85 -1.91 20.73
CA PRO A 11 4.04 -1.22 19.72
C PRO A 11 4.53 0.22 19.58
N ALA A 12 4.63 0.70 18.35
CA ALA A 12 5.05 2.08 18.07
C ALA A 12 4.10 3.04 18.79
N THR A 13 4.59 3.71 19.83
CA THR A 13 3.80 4.65 20.61
C THR A 13 3.63 5.97 19.86
N GLY A 14 2.45 6.60 19.98
CA GLY A 14 2.24 7.96 19.48
C GLY A 14 1.43 8.06 18.18
N VAL A 15 0.66 7.02 17.80
CA VAL A 15 -0.32 7.09 16.71
C VAL A 15 -1.75 7.17 17.22
N GLY A 16 -1.97 7.01 18.52
CA GLY A 16 -3.29 7.15 19.14
C GLY A 16 -3.91 8.52 18.87
N GLY A 17 -5.18 8.52 18.46
CA GLY A 17 -5.92 9.73 18.12
C GLY A 17 -5.66 10.30 16.73
N LEU A 18 -4.65 9.84 15.96
CA LEU A 18 -4.45 10.26 14.58
C LEU A 18 -5.65 9.85 13.70
N VAL A 19 -6.01 10.72 12.76
CA VAL A 19 -7.01 10.41 11.73
C VAL A 19 -6.30 9.84 10.52
N VAL A 20 -6.63 8.60 10.17
CA VAL A 20 -5.93 7.82 9.13
C VAL A 20 -6.91 7.41 8.04
N ILE A 21 -6.56 7.70 6.79
CA ILE A 21 -7.25 7.15 5.61
C ILE A 21 -6.36 6.11 4.96
N ILE A 22 -6.91 4.91 4.70
CA ILE A 22 -6.25 3.84 3.94
C ILE A 22 -7.11 3.50 2.72
N THR A 23 -6.55 3.55 1.52
CA THR A 23 -7.26 3.15 0.29
C THR A 23 -7.11 1.65 0.03
N ALA A 24 -8.15 0.99 -0.50
CA ALA A 24 -8.25 -0.46 -0.67
C ALA A 24 -7.98 -1.22 0.65
N GLY A 25 -8.67 -0.82 1.70
CA GLY A 25 -8.39 -1.29 3.06
C GLY A 25 -9.43 -2.25 3.63
N ALA A 26 -10.36 -2.79 2.84
CA ALA A 26 -11.28 -3.83 3.30
C ALA A 26 -10.74 -5.25 3.14
N GLY A 27 -9.60 -5.42 2.44
CA GLY A 27 -9.00 -6.72 2.20
C GLY A 27 -7.46 -6.71 2.16
N GLY A 28 -6.85 -7.89 2.19
CA GLY A 28 -5.41 -8.08 2.05
C GLY A 28 -4.57 -7.25 3.01
N ALA A 29 -3.43 -6.74 2.53
CA ALA A 29 -2.53 -5.93 3.35
C ALA A 29 -3.18 -4.60 3.82
N GLY A 30 -4.07 -4.02 3.00
CA GLY A 30 -4.77 -2.78 3.37
C GLY A 30 -5.63 -2.96 4.63
N ARG A 31 -6.30 -4.11 4.76
CA ARG A 31 -7.08 -4.46 5.95
C ARG A 31 -6.19 -4.56 7.19
N VAL A 32 -5.08 -5.28 7.09
CA VAL A 32 -4.13 -5.43 8.21
C VAL A 32 -3.57 -4.08 8.63
N ILE A 33 -3.26 -3.20 7.67
CA ILE A 33 -2.83 -1.82 7.97
C ILE A 33 -3.92 -1.06 8.74
N ALA A 34 -5.19 -1.15 8.29
CA ALA A 34 -6.32 -0.47 8.94
C ALA A 34 -6.53 -0.98 10.38
N GLU A 35 -6.53 -2.30 10.58
CA GLU A 35 -6.65 -2.93 11.88
C GLU A 35 -5.50 -2.55 12.80
N THR A 36 -4.26 -2.59 12.32
CA THR A 36 -3.07 -2.22 13.12
C THR A 36 -3.14 -0.77 13.61
N PHE A 37 -3.57 0.18 12.76
CA PHE A 37 -3.77 1.57 13.21
C PHE A 37 -4.90 1.71 14.23
N ALA A 38 -6.03 1.04 14.00
CA ALA A 38 -7.18 1.09 14.93
C ALA A 38 -6.82 0.48 16.29
N ASP A 39 -6.15 -0.67 16.30
CA ASP A 39 -5.68 -1.35 17.51
C ASP A 39 -4.65 -0.50 18.29
N ALA A 40 -3.90 0.36 17.58
CA ALA A 40 -3.01 1.35 18.19
C ALA A 40 -3.72 2.65 18.61
N GLY A 41 -5.05 2.70 18.56
CA GLY A 41 -5.89 3.81 19.01
C GLY A 41 -6.08 4.95 18.02
N ALA A 42 -5.74 4.77 16.75
CA ALA A 42 -6.03 5.74 15.69
C ALA A 42 -7.52 5.69 15.27
N ARG A 43 -8.01 6.79 14.72
CA ARG A 43 -9.35 6.89 14.11
C ARG A 43 -9.23 6.60 12.62
N VAL A 44 -9.71 5.46 12.19
CA VAL A 44 -9.47 4.93 10.86
C VAL A 44 -10.71 5.01 9.99
N LEU A 45 -10.55 5.54 8.78
CA LEU A 45 -11.49 5.37 7.69
C LEU A 45 -10.78 4.69 6.51
N THR A 46 -11.42 3.69 5.95
CA THR A 46 -10.95 3.04 4.73
C THR A 46 -12.02 3.03 3.64
N CYS A 47 -11.61 2.81 2.41
CA CYS A 47 -12.51 2.58 1.29
C CYS A 47 -12.01 1.42 0.44
N ASP A 48 -12.94 0.71 -0.18
CA ASP A 48 -12.62 -0.38 -1.10
C ASP A 48 -13.67 -0.45 -2.22
N LEU A 49 -13.27 -0.96 -3.37
CA LEU A 49 -14.16 -1.18 -4.51
C LEU A 49 -15.00 -2.45 -4.34
N ASP A 50 -14.51 -3.43 -3.56
CA ASP A 50 -15.19 -4.71 -3.33
C ASP A 50 -16.26 -4.55 -2.24
N GLY A 51 -17.50 -4.37 -2.65
CA GLY A 51 -18.64 -4.22 -1.73
C GLY A 51 -18.85 -5.43 -0.81
N ARG A 52 -18.43 -6.65 -1.18
CA ARG A 52 -18.50 -7.83 -0.31
C ARG A 52 -17.46 -7.73 0.79
N ALA A 53 -16.22 -7.39 0.45
CA ALA A 53 -15.17 -7.17 1.44
C ALA A 53 -15.52 -6.01 2.38
N VAL A 54 -16.13 -4.94 1.87
CA VAL A 54 -16.65 -3.82 2.67
C VAL A 54 -17.70 -4.30 3.66
N ALA A 55 -18.71 -5.03 3.20
CA ALA A 55 -19.80 -5.53 4.07
C ALA A 55 -19.28 -6.47 5.17
N GLN A 56 -18.36 -7.36 4.82
CA GLN A 56 -17.72 -8.26 5.77
C GLN A 56 -16.90 -7.48 6.80
N PHE A 57 -16.08 -6.53 6.35
CA PHE A 57 -15.22 -5.76 7.25
C PHE A 57 -16.03 -4.92 8.24
N VAL A 58 -17.10 -4.28 7.79
CA VAL A 58 -18.03 -3.54 8.66
C VAL A 58 -18.67 -4.44 9.74
N ALA A 59 -19.01 -5.69 9.39
CA ALA A 59 -19.58 -6.63 10.35
C ALA A 59 -18.56 -7.07 11.42
N GLU A 60 -17.28 -7.16 11.06
CA GLU A 60 -16.23 -7.65 11.95
C GLU A 60 -15.56 -6.54 12.78
N ARG A 61 -15.47 -5.30 12.24
CA ARG A 61 -14.77 -4.15 12.84
C ARG A 61 -15.64 -2.88 12.81
N GLN A 62 -16.51 -2.74 13.80
CA GLN A 62 -17.42 -1.58 13.92
C GLN A 62 -16.70 -0.29 14.34
N ASP A 63 -15.50 -0.39 14.85
CA ASP A 63 -14.64 0.72 15.25
C ASP A 63 -13.91 1.39 14.07
N ILE A 64 -13.90 0.75 12.89
CA ILE A 64 -13.30 1.27 11.65
C ILE A 64 -14.42 1.74 10.71
N ALA A 65 -14.33 2.98 10.24
CA ALA A 65 -15.26 3.46 9.22
C ALA A 65 -14.88 2.93 7.84
N VAL A 66 -15.82 2.38 7.11
CA VAL A 66 -15.58 1.80 5.78
C VAL A 66 -16.56 2.36 4.77
N LEU A 67 -16.07 2.74 3.58
CA LEU A 67 -16.90 3.19 2.46
C LEU A 67 -16.62 2.33 1.21
N GLU A 68 -17.68 2.02 0.48
CA GLU A 68 -17.53 1.44 -0.86
C GLU A 68 -17.27 2.52 -1.90
N GLY A 69 -16.29 2.31 -2.79
CA GLY A 69 -16.04 3.20 -3.93
C GLY A 69 -14.66 3.06 -4.55
N ASP A 70 -14.57 3.53 -5.81
CA ASP A 70 -13.33 3.59 -6.60
C ASP A 70 -12.62 4.93 -6.38
N VAL A 71 -11.48 4.92 -5.71
CA VAL A 71 -10.64 6.11 -5.53
C VAL A 71 -9.87 6.54 -6.79
N GLY A 72 -10.00 5.83 -7.89
CA GLY A 72 -9.67 6.32 -9.22
C GLY A 72 -10.65 7.39 -9.74
N GLU A 73 -11.74 7.65 -9.00
CA GLU A 73 -12.74 8.67 -9.29
C GLU A 73 -12.68 9.81 -8.28
N GLU A 74 -12.56 11.03 -8.78
CA GLU A 74 -12.43 12.23 -7.93
C GLU A 74 -13.63 12.41 -6.96
N ARG A 75 -14.86 12.11 -7.43
CA ARG A 75 -16.06 12.17 -6.59
C ARG A 75 -16.01 11.21 -5.40
N THR A 76 -15.47 10.01 -5.61
CA THR A 76 -15.30 9.04 -4.52
C THR A 76 -14.24 9.53 -3.53
N VAL A 77 -13.12 10.06 -4.01
CA VAL A 77 -12.08 10.65 -3.15
C VAL A 77 -12.66 11.77 -2.30
N GLN A 78 -13.42 12.70 -2.91
CA GLN A 78 -14.06 13.79 -2.17
C GLN A 78 -14.95 13.24 -1.03
N ARG A 79 -15.84 12.27 -1.33
CA ARG A 79 -16.74 11.65 -0.36
C ARG A 79 -15.98 10.96 0.79
N VAL A 80 -14.88 10.26 0.49
CA VAL A 80 -14.04 9.55 1.49
C VAL A 80 -13.44 10.56 2.47
N PHE A 81 -12.85 11.64 1.97
CA PHE A 81 -12.24 12.65 2.83
C PHE A 81 -13.28 13.45 3.62
N ASP A 82 -14.39 13.84 3.00
CA ASP A 82 -15.47 14.57 3.68
C ASP A 82 -16.04 13.74 4.83
N GLU A 83 -16.21 12.44 4.64
CA GLU A 83 -16.71 11.55 5.70
C GLU A 83 -15.68 11.38 6.83
N ALA A 84 -14.38 11.26 6.51
CA ALA A 84 -13.33 11.20 7.52
C ALA A 84 -13.28 12.50 8.34
N GLU A 85 -13.29 13.65 7.66
CA GLU A 85 -13.25 14.97 8.29
C GLU A 85 -14.51 15.21 9.17
N ARG A 86 -15.68 14.79 8.69
CA ARG A 86 -16.94 14.90 9.44
C ARG A 86 -16.96 14.04 10.71
N ARG A 87 -16.43 12.80 10.64
CA ARG A 87 -16.44 11.87 11.78
C ARG A 87 -15.34 12.13 12.77
N PHE A 88 -14.15 12.41 12.28
CA PHE A 88 -12.93 12.32 13.07
C PHE A 88 -12.13 13.63 13.11
N GLY A 89 -12.42 14.56 12.21
CA GLY A 89 -11.62 15.76 12.02
C GLY A 89 -10.57 15.60 10.91
N PRO A 90 -9.67 16.56 10.79
CA PRO A 90 -8.72 16.63 9.68
C PRO A 90 -7.77 15.44 9.64
N VAL A 91 -7.51 14.96 8.42
CA VAL A 91 -6.68 13.76 8.17
C VAL A 91 -5.21 14.03 8.47
N ASP A 92 -4.62 13.18 9.31
CA ASP A 92 -3.20 13.23 9.69
C ASP A 92 -2.33 12.34 8.82
N VAL A 93 -2.85 11.16 8.45
CA VAL A 93 -2.13 10.14 7.68
C VAL A 93 -2.97 9.66 6.51
N LEU A 94 -2.38 9.70 5.32
CA LEU A 94 -2.93 9.08 4.12
C LEU A 94 -2.05 7.90 3.71
N VAL A 95 -2.63 6.69 3.65
CA VAL A 95 -1.98 5.50 3.10
C VAL A 95 -2.62 5.17 1.75
N ASN A 96 -1.92 5.50 0.67
CA ASN A 96 -2.28 5.13 -0.69
C ASN A 96 -1.87 3.69 -0.95
N ASN A 97 -2.76 2.74 -0.65
CA ASN A 97 -2.49 1.31 -0.77
C ASN A 97 -3.15 0.68 -2.01
N VAL A 98 -4.16 1.33 -2.62
CA VAL A 98 -4.84 0.77 -3.79
C VAL A 98 -3.86 0.38 -4.90
N GLY A 99 -4.12 -0.77 -5.53
CA GLY A 99 -3.36 -1.20 -6.69
C GLY A 99 -3.81 -2.54 -7.24
N ILE A 100 -3.94 -2.59 -8.56
CA ILE A 100 -4.24 -3.81 -9.31
C ILE A 100 -2.99 -4.37 -9.96
N ALA A 101 -3.03 -5.66 -10.25
CA ALA A 101 -1.95 -6.35 -10.92
C ALA A 101 -1.80 -5.96 -12.40
N GLY A 102 -2.89 -5.54 -13.04
CA GLY A 102 -2.93 -5.38 -14.49
C GLY A 102 -2.79 -6.70 -15.24
N PRO A 103 -2.71 -6.65 -16.57
CA PRO A 103 -2.55 -7.84 -17.42
C PRO A 103 -1.18 -8.50 -17.23
N THR A 104 -1.11 -9.77 -17.59
CA THR A 104 0.15 -10.50 -17.80
C THR A 104 0.23 -10.80 -19.29
N ALA A 105 0.94 -9.97 -20.06
CA ALA A 105 1.02 -10.03 -21.50
C ALA A 105 2.33 -9.44 -22.04
N ALA A 106 2.72 -9.82 -23.25
CA ALA A 106 3.79 -9.14 -24.00
C ALA A 106 3.35 -7.70 -24.34
N VAL A 107 4.30 -6.81 -24.58
CA VAL A 107 3.99 -5.37 -24.77
C VAL A 107 3.04 -5.13 -25.96
N GLU A 108 3.20 -5.88 -27.04
CA GLU A 108 2.36 -5.82 -28.24
C GLU A 108 0.91 -6.30 -28.03
N ASP A 109 0.66 -7.11 -26.99
CA ASP A 109 -0.64 -7.68 -26.65
C ASP A 109 -1.39 -6.90 -25.56
N ILE A 110 -0.78 -5.84 -25.02
CA ILE A 110 -1.41 -5.02 -23.98
C ILE A 110 -2.39 -4.04 -24.64
N SER A 111 -3.67 -4.15 -24.29
CA SER A 111 -4.67 -3.21 -24.78
C SER A 111 -4.49 -1.81 -24.13
N THR A 112 -4.88 -0.77 -24.88
CA THR A 112 -4.93 0.60 -24.32
C THR A 112 -5.87 0.69 -23.13
N GLU A 113 -6.94 -0.10 -23.09
CA GLU A 113 -7.88 -0.16 -21.97
C GLU A 113 -7.20 -0.71 -20.69
N ASP A 114 -6.50 -1.83 -20.79
CA ASP A 114 -5.74 -2.40 -19.66
C ASP A 114 -4.65 -1.46 -19.14
N TRP A 115 -3.98 -0.77 -20.08
CA TRP A 115 -3.01 0.26 -19.77
C TRP A 115 -3.67 1.40 -18.96
N ASN A 116 -4.76 1.97 -19.46
CA ASN A 116 -5.46 3.08 -18.82
C ASN A 116 -6.08 2.67 -17.47
N GLN A 117 -6.62 1.46 -17.37
CA GLN A 117 -7.13 0.93 -16.11
C GLN A 117 -6.02 0.82 -15.06
N SER A 118 -4.85 0.33 -15.46
CA SER A 118 -3.69 0.23 -14.57
C SER A 118 -3.21 1.61 -14.10
N LEU A 119 -3.13 2.59 -14.99
CA LEU A 119 -2.80 3.98 -14.64
C LEU A 119 -3.84 4.56 -13.68
N ARG A 120 -5.13 4.40 -13.97
CA ARG A 120 -6.21 4.93 -13.14
C ARG A 120 -6.15 4.35 -11.72
N ALA A 121 -6.07 3.02 -11.61
CA ALA A 121 -6.08 2.35 -10.31
C ALA A 121 -4.80 2.56 -9.51
N ASN A 122 -3.62 2.46 -10.13
CA ASN A 122 -2.35 2.42 -9.40
C ASN A 122 -1.68 3.78 -9.23
N LEU A 123 -1.94 4.75 -10.10
CA LEU A 123 -1.24 6.04 -10.11
C LEU A 123 -2.18 7.23 -9.92
N THR A 124 -3.23 7.33 -10.76
CA THR A 124 -4.16 8.47 -10.70
C THR A 124 -4.85 8.53 -9.35
N SER A 125 -5.24 7.40 -8.76
CA SER A 125 -5.82 7.31 -7.41
C SER A 125 -4.90 7.91 -6.33
N HIS A 126 -3.61 7.60 -6.36
CA HIS A 126 -2.61 8.15 -5.42
C HIS A 126 -2.51 9.68 -5.55
N PHE A 127 -2.49 10.17 -6.80
CA PHE A 127 -2.50 11.61 -7.08
C PHE A 127 -3.77 12.30 -6.57
N LEU A 128 -4.95 11.76 -6.86
CA LEU A 128 -6.23 12.32 -6.45
C LEU A 128 -6.35 12.41 -4.92
N CYS A 129 -5.98 11.33 -4.22
CA CYS A 129 -6.00 11.30 -2.75
C CYS A 129 -5.00 12.30 -2.16
N ALA A 130 -3.76 12.35 -2.68
CA ALA A 130 -2.77 13.33 -2.23
C ALA A 130 -3.24 14.76 -2.47
N ARG A 131 -3.78 15.07 -3.66
CA ARG A 131 -4.35 16.38 -4.02
C ARG A 131 -5.44 16.81 -3.03
N ARG A 132 -6.30 15.90 -2.59
CA ARG A 132 -7.38 16.19 -1.63
C ARG A 132 -6.86 16.38 -0.19
N ALA A 133 -5.84 15.60 0.22
CA ALA A 133 -5.26 15.67 1.58
C ALA A 133 -4.44 16.96 1.81
N VAL A 134 -3.66 17.36 0.82
CA VAL A 134 -2.60 18.38 0.94
C VAL A 134 -3.08 19.74 1.43
N PRO A 135 -4.21 20.31 0.97
CA PRO A 135 -4.64 21.64 1.45
C PRO A 135 -4.83 21.71 2.97
N THR A 136 -5.51 20.75 3.55
CA THR A 136 -5.74 20.66 5.01
C THR A 136 -4.43 20.39 5.77
N MET A 137 -3.57 19.51 5.25
CA MET A 137 -2.25 19.25 5.83
C MET A 137 -1.35 20.50 5.79
N LYS A 138 -1.35 21.26 4.68
CA LYS A 138 -0.60 22.53 4.55
C LYS A 138 -1.06 23.57 5.58
N ALA A 139 -2.38 23.75 5.74
CA ALA A 139 -2.95 24.70 6.71
C ALA A 139 -2.51 24.39 8.14
N ARG A 140 -2.39 23.10 8.50
CA ARG A 140 -1.95 22.62 9.82
C ARG A 140 -0.44 22.50 9.95
N ARG A 141 0.32 22.61 8.85
CA ARG A 141 1.76 22.35 8.77
C ARG A 141 2.15 20.98 9.32
N SER A 142 1.32 19.99 9.09
CA SER A 142 1.49 18.62 9.60
C SER A 142 0.77 17.62 8.71
N GLY A 143 1.40 16.48 8.43
CA GLY A 143 0.80 15.38 7.70
C GLY A 143 1.81 14.31 7.29
N LEU A 144 1.30 13.12 7.02
CA LEU A 144 2.08 12.02 6.44
C LEU A 144 1.32 11.40 5.28
N ILE A 145 2.00 11.23 4.15
CA ILE A 145 1.52 10.43 3.02
C ILE A 145 2.45 9.24 2.85
N VAL A 146 1.89 8.03 2.84
CA VAL A 146 2.62 6.78 2.54
C VAL A 146 2.04 6.16 1.28
N ASN A 147 2.88 6.00 0.27
CA ASN A 147 2.50 5.39 -1.00
C ASN A 147 2.99 3.94 -1.07
N ILE A 148 2.12 3.00 -1.42
CA ILE A 148 2.51 1.60 -1.61
C ILE A 148 2.93 1.38 -3.06
N SER A 149 4.24 1.24 -3.27
CA SER A 149 4.83 0.88 -4.56
C SER A 149 5.08 -0.64 -4.63
N SER A 150 6.23 -1.07 -5.10
CA SER A 150 6.67 -2.47 -5.21
C SER A 150 8.17 -2.53 -5.43
N GLY A 151 8.82 -3.60 -4.98
CA GLY A 151 10.21 -3.90 -5.35
C GLY A 151 10.43 -3.99 -6.86
N SER A 152 9.43 -4.49 -7.61
CA SER A 152 9.48 -4.57 -9.08
C SER A 152 9.66 -3.22 -9.80
N ALA A 153 9.35 -2.12 -9.12
CA ALA A 153 9.59 -0.77 -9.66
C ALA A 153 11.07 -0.45 -9.91
N LYS A 154 11.98 -1.15 -9.23
CA LYS A 154 13.43 -0.96 -9.35
C LYS A 154 14.10 -1.90 -10.37
N VAL A 155 13.55 -3.11 -10.53
CA VAL A 155 14.22 -4.20 -11.26
C VAL A 155 13.46 -4.64 -12.50
N GLY A 156 12.24 -4.18 -12.69
CA GLY A 156 11.35 -4.64 -13.75
C GLY A 156 10.67 -5.97 -13.41
N LEU A 157 9.71 -6.35 -14.24
CA LEU A 157 9.04 -7.64 -14.16
C LEU A 157 8.47 -7.95 -15.56
N PRO A 158 9.07 -8.87 -16.32
CA PRO A 158 8.62 -9.22 -17.66
C PRO A 158 7.12 -9.59 -17.69
N LEU A 159 6.45 -9.21 -18.78
CA LEU A 159 5.03 -9.41 -19.02
C LEU A 159 4.08 -8.62 -18.07
N ARG A 160 4.60 -7.64 -17.32
CA ARG A 160 3.86 -6.85 -16.34
C ARG A 160 4.05 -5.34 -16.52
N LEU A 161 4.23 -4.91 -17.78
CA LEU A 161 4.62 -3.53 -18.11
C LEU A 161 3.73 -2.46 -17.43
N PRO A 162 2.38 -2.47 -17.50
CA PRO A 162 1.57 -1.43 -16.89
C PRO A 162 1.74 -1.36 -15.37
N TYR A 163 1.85 -2.52 -14.72
CA TYR A 163 2.11 -2.59 -13.29
C TYR A 163 3.45 -1.95 -12.91
N VAL A 164 4.52 -2.37 -13.57
CA VAL A 164 5.89 -1.88 -13.28
C VAL A 164 5.99 -0.38 -13.52
N VAL A 165 5.46 0.10 -14.65
CA VAL A 165 5.47 1.53 -14.99
C VAL A 165 4.73 2.35 -13.93
N THR A 166 3.53 1.92 -13.53
CA THR A 166 2.75 2.63 -12.51
C THR A 166 3.45 2.61 -11.15
N LYS A 167 4.05 1.48 -10.75
CA LYS A 167 4.79 1.38 -9.48
C LYS A 167 6.10 2.18 -9.52
N GLY A 168 6.77 2.28 -10.67
CA GLY A 168 7.90 3.18 -10.88
C GLY A 168 7.50 4.66 -10.80
N ALA A 169 6.38 5.04 -11.42
CA ALA A 169 5.86 6.40 -11.34
C ALA A 169 5.54 6.84 -9.90
N ILE A 170 5.08 5.91 -9.03
CA ILE A 170 4.87 6.19 -7.61
C ILE A 170 6.17 6.60 -6.90
N LEU A 171 7.33 6.06 -7.28
CA LEU A 171 8.62 6.46 -6.71
C LEU A 171 8.90 7.93 -7.00
N SER A 172 8.73 8.36 -8.26
CA SER A 172 8.90 9.75 -8.67
C SER A 172 7.86 10.66 -8.03
N LEU A 173 6.59 10.24 -7.95
CA LEU A 173 5.53 10.96 -7.25
C LEU A 173 5.91 11.21 -5.79
N THR A 174 6.41 10.18 -5.10
CA THR A 174 6.81 10.25 -3.69
C THR A 174 7.95 11.25 -3.47
N THR A 175 9.02 11.14 -4.23
CA THR A 175 10.20 12.01 -4.07
C THR A 175 9.89 13.46 -4.43
N ASN A 176 9.07 13.70 -5.46
CA ASN A 176 8.65 15.05 -5.83
C ASN A 176 7.74 15.68 -4.76
N LEU A 177 6.72 14.97 -4.30
CA LEU A 177 5.84 15.45 -3.24
C LEU A 177 6.60 15.69 -1.93
N ALA A 178 7.58 14.87 -1.57
CA ALA A 178 8.39 15.06 -0.38
C ALA A 178 9.17 16.40 -0.42
N ARG A 179 9.74 16.74 -1.59
CA ARG A 179 10.43 18.03 -1.78
C ARG A 179 9.49 19.22 -1.76
N GLU A 180 8.34 19.11 -2.44
CA GLU A 180 7.35 20.18 -2.54
C GLU A 180 6.69 20.46 -1.18
N LEU A 181 6.35 19.41 -0.43
CA LEU A 181 5.53 19.51 0.78
C LEU A 181 6.34 19.61 2.07
N GLY A 182 7.63 19.26 2.04
CA GLY A 182 8.53 19.35 3.20
C GLY A 182 8.57 20.73 3.87
N PRO A 183 8.65 21.86 3.13
CA PRO A 183 8.58 23.21 3.71
C PRO A 183 7.27 23.50 4.48
N HIS A 184 6.24 22.70 4.22
CA HIS A 184 4.95 22.77 4.92
C HIS A 184 4.81 21.78 6.07
N GLY A 185 5.88 21.07 6.46
CA GLY A 185 5.86 20.11 7.55
C GLY A 185 5.17 18.79 7.21
N ILE A 186 4.97 18.49 5.93
CA ILE A 186 4.33 17.27 5.44
C ILE A 186 5.41 16.30 4.96
N ARG A 187 5.33 15.04 5.41
CA ARG A 187 6.25 13.98 5.03
C ARG A 187 5.60 13.06 4.00
N VAL A 188 6.37 12.60 3.03
CA VAL A 188 5.89 11.66 2.00
C VAL A 188 6.94 10.57 1.81
N ASN A 189 6.54 9.30 1.97
CA ASN A 189 7.42 8.15 1.78
C ASN A 189 6.72 7.07 0.95
N ALA A 190 7.49 6.18 0.36
CA ALA A 190 6.97 4.98 -0.29
C ALA A 190 7.45 3.72 0.43
N ILE A 191 6.56 2.74 0.54
CA ILE A 191 6.91 1.37 0.90
C ILE A 191 6.97 0.55 -0.40
N LEU A 192 8.01 -0.26 -0.52
CA LEU A 192 8.23 -1.16 -1.63
C LEU A 192 8.17 -2.61 -1.11
N PRO A 193 6.98 -3.20 -1.04
CA PRO A 193 6.85 -4.59 -0.60
C PRO A 193 7.52 -5.57 -1.56
N GLY A 194 8.00 -6.68 -1.00
CA GLY A 194 8.29 -7.91 -1.72
C GLY A 194 7.03 -8.73 -2.02
N ALA A 195 7.20 -10.05 -2.09
CA ALA A 195 6.07 -10.97 -2.17
C ALA A 195 5.34 -10.99 -0.82
N ILE A 196 4.16 -10.38 -0.76
CA ILE A 196 3.34 -10.35 0.45
C ILE A 196 2.52 -11.64 0.53
N ARG A 197 2.60 -12.35 1.67
CA ARG A 197 1.80 -13.55 1.92
C ARG A 197 0.30 -13.24 1.89
N GLY A 198 -0.47 -14.12 1.27
CA GLY A 198 -1.92 -13.99 1.14
C GLY A 198 -2.45 -14.60 -0.15
N GLU A 199 -3.76 -14.55 -0.35
CA GLU A 199 -4.42 -15.17 -1.52
C GLU A 199 -3.90 -14.67 -2.86
N ARG A 200 -3.55 -13.38 -2.95
CA ARG A 200 -3.07 -12.77 -4.20
C ARG A 200 -1.78 -13.42 -4.69
N ILE A 201 -0.78 -13.58 -3.81
CA ILE A 201 0.50 -14.20 -4.21
C ILE A 201 0.32 -15.69 -4.48
N GLN A 202 -0.57 -16.38 -3.75
CA GLN A 202 -0.87 -17.79 -4.01
C GLN A 202 -1.46 -17.98 -5.41
N ARG A 203 -2.37 -17.12 -5.85
CA ARG A 203 -2.90 -17.13 -7.22
C ARG A 203 -1.80 -16.89 -8.27
N VAL A 204 -0.88 -15.95 -8.00
CA VAL A 204 0.26 -15.67 -8.90
C VAL A 204 1.19 -16.87 -8.99
N ILE A 205 1.53 -17.49 -7.85
CA ILE A 205 2.37 -18.68 -7.79
C ILE A 205 1.73 -19.84 -8.56
N ALA A 206 0.45 -20.11 -8.31
CA ALA A 206 -0.27 -21.19 -9.00
C ALA A 206 -0.31 -20.99 -10.54
N SER A 207 -0.61 -19.77 -10.98
CA SER A 207 -0.64 -19.41 -12.41
C SER A 207 0.73 -19.56 -13.07
N LYS A 208 1.80 -19.10 -12.41
CA LYS A 208 3.16 -19.19 -12.95
C LYS A 208 3.68 -20.63 -12.94
N ALA A 209 3.43 -21.38 -11.88
CA ALA A 209 3.80 -22.79 -11.80
C ALA A 209 3.14 -23.60 -12.92
N ALA A 210 1.84 -23.40 -13.17
CA ALA A 210 1.12 -24.05 -14.26
C ALA A 210 1.71 -23.69 -15.63
N ALA A 211 2.02 -22.41 -15.87
CA ALA A 211 2.62 -21.96 -17.13
C ALA A 211 4.01 -22.54 -17.40
N LEU A 212 4.77 -22.84 -16.33
CA LEU A 212 6.12 -23.40 -16.41
C LEU A 212 6.15 -24.93 -16.30
N GLY A 213 5.01 -25.60 -16.04
CA GLY A 213 4.95 -27.05 -15.87
C GLY A 213 5.64 -27.56 -14.60
N VAL A 214 5.71 -26.75 -13.54
CA VAL A 214 6.31 -27.10 -12.26
C VAL A 214 5.26 -27.09 -11.14
N THR A 215 5.61 -27.61 -9.95
CA THR A 215 4.70 -27.52 -8.80
C THR A 215 4.68 -26.10 -8.21
N ALA A 216 3.59 -25.70 -7.54
CA ALA A 216 3.51 -24.43 -6.84
C ALA A 216 4.61 -24.29 -5.77
N ALA A 217 4.93 -25.40 -5.07
CA ALA A 217 5.98 -25.42 -4.06
C ALA A 217 7.39 -25.22 -4.67
N ASP A 218 7.65 -25.80 -5.83
CA ASP A 218 8.93 -25.60 -6.53
C ASP A 218 9.08 -24.16 -7.00
N TYR A 219 8.01 -23.60 -7.59
CA TYR A 219 8.02 -22.19 -8.01
C TYR A 219 8.18 -21.22 -6.83
N GLU A 220 7.49 -21.47 -5.70
CA GLU A 220 7.64 -20.66 -4.48
C GLU A 220 9.07 -20.71 -3.94
N ARG A 221 9.66 -21.92 -3.89
CA ARG A 221 11.05 -22.10 -3.47
C ARG A 221 12.04 -21.35 -4.38
N ASP A 222 11.82 -21.41 -5.70
CA ASP A 222 12.65 -20.69 -6.66
C ASP A 222 12.48 -19.17 -6.54
N LEU A 223 11.24 -18.68 -6.38
CA LEU A 223 10.95 -17.27 -6.10
C LEU A 223 11.71 -16.77 -4.87
N LEU A 224 11.70 -17.53 -3.79
CA LEU A 224 12.35 -17.16 -2.53
C LEU A 224 13.88 -17.26 -2.59
N ARG A 225 14.44 -17.95 -3.57
CA ARG A 225 15.90 -18.03 -3.78
C ARG A 225 16.52 -16.65 -3.99
N TYR A 226 15.76 -15.70 -4.56
CA TYR A 226 16.20 -14.34 -4.81
C TYR A 226 15.91 -13.36 -3.64
N VAL A 227 15.37 -13.85 -2.54
CA VAL A 227 15.12 -13.06 -1.33
C VAL A 227 16.19 -13.43 -0.29
N SER A 228 16.99 -12.46 0.19
CA SER A 228 18.07 -12.76 1.15
C SER A 228 17.57 -13.46 2.41
N LEU A 229 16.40 -13.07 2.92
CA LEU A 229 15.77 -13.71 4.09
C LEU A 229 15.06 -15.03 3.79
N ARG A 230 14.98 -15.45 2.51
CA ARG A 230 14.33 -16.71 2.07
C ARG A 230 12.88 -16.86 2.55
N THR A 231 12.19 -15.76 2.76
CA THR A 231 10.80 -15.74 3.21
C THR A 231 9.97 -14.70 2.47
N MET A 232 8.66 -14.89 2.45
CA MET A 232 7.72 -13.84 2.05
C MET A 232 7.59 -12.80 3.15
N VAL A 233 7.09 -11.63 2.78
CA VAL A 233 6.72 -10.56 3.70
C VAL A 233 5.32 -10.84 4.24
N GLU A 234 5.11 -10.67 5.52
CA GLU A 234 3.77 -10.71 6.10
C GLU A 234 3.10 -9.32 5.97
N PRO A 235 1.78 -9.24 5.81
CA PRO A 235 1.07 -7.96 5.80
C PRO A 235 1.37 -7.08 7.03
N GLU A 236 1.59 -7.71 8.18
CA GLU A 236 1.95 -7.09 9.45
C GLU A 236 3.30 -6.37 9.40
N ASP A 237 4.27 -6.87 8.60
CA ASP A 237 5.57 -6.22 8.41
C ASP A 237 5.40 -4.85 7.72
N ILE A 238 4.49 -4.81 6.74
CA ILE A 238 4.14 -3.57 6.03
C ILE A 238 3.43 -2.61 6.98
N ALA A 239 2.44 -3.10 7.74
CA ALA A 239 1.68 -2.30 8.69
C ALA A 239 2.59 -1.70 9.77
N ALA A 240 3.50 -2.51 10.34
CA ALA A 240 4.46 -2.07 11.35
C ALA A 240 5.36 -0.94 10.84
N MET A 241 5.88 -1.04 9.61
CA MET A 241 6.70 0.01 9.01
C MET A 241 5.90 1.30 8.81
N ILE A 242 4.63 1.22 8.38
CA ILE A 242 3.79 2.41 8.17
C ILE A 242 3.46 3.06 9.53
N VAL A 243 3.11 2.28 10.55
CA VAL A 243 2.87 2.79 11.92
C VAL A 243 4.14 3.43 12.49
N PHE A 244 5.32 2.83 12.28
CA PHE A 244 6.60 3.44 12.66
C PHE A 244 6.79 4.82 11.99
N LEU A 245 6.54 4.93 10.69
CA LEU A 245 6.61 6.20 9.96
C LEU A 245 5.61 7.24 10.48
N ALA A 246 4.43 6.80 10.94
CA ALA A 246 3.40 7.67 11.51
C ALA A 246 3.70 8.11 12.95
N SER A 247 4.51 7.34 13.68
CA SER A 247 4.88 7.61 15.07
C SER A 247 5.87 8.78 15.21
N SER A 248 6.12 9.18 16.45
CA SER A 248 7.15 10.17 16.80
C SER A 248 8.55 9.76 16.31
N SER A 249 8.85 8.46 16.25
CA SER A 249 10.14 7.93 15.79
C SER A 249 10.37 8.17 14.29
N GLY A 250 9.31 8.29 13.48
CA GLY A 250 9.38 8.54 12.03
C GLY A 250 9.48 10.02 11.63
N GLN A 251 9.47 10.96 12.57
CA GLN A 251 9.30 12.42 12.29
C GLN A 251 10.35 13.05 11.36
N ARG A 252 11.51 12.44 11.22
CA ARG A 252 12.60 12.94 10.36
C ARG A 252 12.76 12.15 9.07
N ILE A 253 11.80 11.29 8.75
CA ILE A 253 11.84 10.43 7.57
C ILE A 253 10.86 10.96 6.53
N THR A 254 11.39 11.43 5.39
CA THR A 254 10.62 11.89 4.22
C THR A 254 11.42 11.66 2.94
N GLY A 255 10.74 11.48 1.82
CA GLY A 255 11.34 11.21 0.51
C GLY A 255 11.96 9.82 0.36
N GLN A 256 11.75 8.92 1.33
CA GLN A 256 12.37 7.61 1.34
C GLN A 256 11.56 6.58 0.55
N LEU A 257 12.28 5.68 -0.10
CA LEU A 257 11.78 4.55 -0.88
C LEU A 257 12.19 3.27 -0.13
N ILE A 258 11.37 2.86 0.83
CA ILE A 258 11.71 1.86 1.84
C ILE A 258 11.31 0.47 1.37
N GLY A 259 12.29 -0.41 1.15
CA GLY A 259 12.05 -1.83 0.91
C GLY A 259 11.57 -2.52 2.20
N VAL A 260 10.44 -3.23 2.09
CA VAL A 260 10.00 -4.23 3.06
C VAL A 260 9.82 -5.51 2.27
N ASP A 261 10.91 -6.16 1.93
CA ASP A 261 10.96 -7.19 0.89
C ASP A 261 11.91 -8.35 1.20
N GLY A 262 12.54 -8.34 2.38
CA GLY A 262 13.52 -9.34 2.76
C GLY A 262 14.83 -9.25 1.97
N ASN A 263 15.08 -8.11 1.32
CA ASN A 263 16.15 -7.85 0.37
C ASN A 263 16.06 -8.77 -0.86
N ILE A 264 15.24 -8.34 -1.83
CA ILE A 264 15.16 -9.03 -3.12
C ILE A 264 16.38 -8.68 -3.96
N GLU A 265 17.21 -9.68 -4.26
CA GLU A 265 18.33 -9.59 -5.17
C GLU A 265 17.98 -10.32 -6.45
N TYR A 266 18.01 -9.62 -7.57
CA TYR A 266 17.92 -10.25 -8.88
C TYR A 266 19.36 -10.42 -9.39
N GLU A 267 19.75 -11.65 -9.66
CA GLU A 267 20.99 -11.91 -10.36
C GLU A 267 20.94 -11.23 -11.74
N ALA A 268 22.00 -10.49 -12.07
CA ALA A 268 22.19 -9.86 -13.35
C ALA A 268 22.46 -10.90 -14.45
#